data_5245b63a904e658c69ee63322d0ee141
#
_entry.id   5245b63a904e658c69ee63322d0ee141
#
_cell.length_a   1.000
_cell.length_b   1.000
_cell.length_c   1.000
_cell.angle_alpha   90.00
_cell.angle_beta   90.00
_cell.angle_gamma   90.00
#
_symmetry.space_group_name_H-M   'P 1'
#
loop_
_entity.id
_entity.type
_entity.pdbx_description
1 polymer ?
#
loop_
_entity_poly.entity_id
_entity_poly.type
_entity_poly.pdbx_seq_one_letter_code
_entity_poly.pdbx_strand_id
1 'polypeptide(L)'
;MIKCISITLITSFLTSSFLWINSDLIIKVFLHSKVDKSIIHLISLAIPLISMSSAISGYFAGVRRIYKNASGQFIEHTFKVIISAYLINHFLPKGLNYACFSLILGDLLSEFVSFIYIYIVFLFDEFKYFKFNKDYSNLYNNSIVNSSNISYIDTIKILRISIPVAITSYIRSGLTTLKQLIIPSSLERSGSRCKEALSNYGIINGLAMPIITFPDILVKSFSSMLIPEFARYHAKDDYKKAKKMTNILMIILFSVSIFTSTILFIFSDKISLWLYKDTACSIFIKYLAPLATFIYIDTVVDSVLRGLDAQVGVMVINILDLIISLTFIYLVVPHLGVYGYIISIYLSEIINFIISFYLLIKTLYLKK
;
A
#
# COMPACT_ATOMS: atom_id res chain seq x y z
N MET A 1 -0.78 -19.30 -14.13
CA MET A 1 -1.34 -18.98 -12.81
C MET A 1 -0.94 -19.99 -11.74
N ILE A 2 -1.15 -21.31 -11.93
CA ILE A 2 -0.82 -22.37 -10.96
C ILE A 2 0.63 -22.23 -10.42
N LYS A 3 1.62 -21.98 -11.30
CA LYS A 3 3.02 -21.79 -10.89
C LYS A 3 3.22 -20.56 -9.99
N CYS A 4 2.56 -19.45 -10.28
CA CYS A 4 2.64 -18.27 -9.42
C CYS A 4 2.05 -18.56 -8.04
N ILE A 5 0.90 -19.22 -7.99
CA ILE A 5 0.28 -19.64 -6.72
C ILE A 5 1.19 -20.61 -5.96
N SER A 6 1.81 -21.58 -6.63
CA SER A 6 2.72 -22.53 -5.98
C SER A 6 3.95 -21.81 -5.40
N ILE A 7 4.57 -20.88 -6.15
CA ILE A 7 5.73 -20.12 -5.67
C ILE A 7 5.32 -19.24 -4.47
N THR A 8 4.19 -18.54 -4.56
CA THR A 8 3.71 -17.69 -3.45
C THR A 8 3.33 -18.51 -2.23
N LEU A 9 2.74 -19.69 -2.38
CA LEU A 9 2.47 -20.60 -1.28
C LEU A 9 3.74 -21.06 -0.59
N ILE A 10 4.74 -21.54 -1.34
CA ILE A 10 6.00 -22.03 -0.78
C ILE A 10 6.70 -20.90 -0.01
N THR A 11 6.83 -19.72 -0.63
CA THR A 11 7.49 -18.58 0.02
C THR A 11 6.74 -18.08 1.24
N SER A 12 5.41 -18.05 1.21
CA SER A 12 4.59 -17.61 2.33
C SER A 12 4.62 -18.60 3.50
N PHE A 13 4.60 -19.92 3.23
CA PHE A 13 4.76 -20.93 4.27
C PHE A 13 6.15 -20.89 4.92
N LEU A 14 7.19 -20.66 4.13
CA LEU A 14 8.56 -20.50 4.66
C LEU A 14 8.66 -19.28 5.59
N THR A 15 8.13 -18.14 5.16
CA THR A 15 8.13 -16.91 5.98
C THR A 15 7.25 -17.03 7.21
N SER A 16 6.06 -17.63 7.08
CA SER A 16 5.15 -17.89 8.19
C SER A 16 5.79 -18.82 9.24
N SER A 17 6.39 -19.93 8.80
CA SER A 17 7.09 -20.87 9.68
C SER A 17 8.30 -20.24 10.35
N PHE A 18 9.07 -19.42 9.64
CA PHE A 18 10.18 -18.67 10.19
C PHE A 18 9.73 -17.73 11.33
N LEU A 19 8.66 -16.96 11.11
CA LEU A 19 8.10 -16.07 12.14
C LEU A 19 7.52 -16.83 13.32
N TRP A 20 6.87 -17.97 13.07
CA TRP A 20 6.31 -18.81 14.13
C TRP A 20 7.39 -19.37 15.05
N ILE A 21 8.43 -19.96 14.47
CA ILE A 21 9.54 -20.60 15.22
C ILE A 21 10.37 -19.53 15.96
N ASN A 22 10.65 -18.40 15.32
CA ASN A 22 11.50 -17.35 15.90
C ASN A 22 10.71 -16.28 16.68
N SER A 23 9.45 -16.54 17.02
CA SER A 23 8.57 -15.57 17.70
C SER A 23 9.19 -15.03 19.00
N ASP A 24 9.81 -15.88 19.82
CA ASP A 24 10.43 -15.48 21.09
C ASP A 24 11.64 -14.56 20.87
N LEU A 25 12.45 -14.85 19.86
CA LEU A 25 13.62 -14.05 19.50
C LEU A 25 13.18 -12.67 18.98
N ILE A 26 12.16 -12.63 18.12
CA ILE A 26 11.61 -11.40 17.58
C ILE A 26 11.05 -10.51 18.69
N ILE A 27 10.31 -11.07 19.64
CA ILE A 27 9.78 -10.34 20.79
C ILE A 27 10.89 -9.75 21.65
N LYS A 28 11.94 -10.51 21.94
CA LYS A 28 13.04 -10.04 22.79
C LYS A 28 13.88 -8.97 22.10
N VAL A 29 14.22 -9.14 20.83
CA VAL A 29 15.16 -8.27 20.11
C VAL A 29 14.47 -7.01 19.57
N PHE A 30 13.31 -7.14 18.97
CA PHE A 30 12.66 -6.04 18.26
C PHE A 30 11.52 -5.36 19.05
N LEU A 31 10.81 -6.11 19.89
CA LEU A 31 9.62 -5.61 20.57
C LEU A 31 9.84 -5.38 22.08
N HIS A 32 11.09 -5.58 22.56
CA HIS A 32 11.47 -5.37 23.94
C HIS A 32 10.49 -6.00 24.96
N SER A 33 9.97 -7.18 24.64
CA SER A 33 9.00 -7.94 25.47
C SER A 33 7.67 -7.21 25.75
N LYS A 34 7.29 -6.23 24.94
CA LYS A 34 6.05 -5.46 25.10
C LYS A 34 4.82 -6.07 24.41
N VAL A 35 5.01 -7.14 23.66
CA VAL A 35 3.96 -7.75 22.82
C VAL A 35 3.84 -9.23 23.12
N ASP A 36 2.61 -9.70 23.23
CA ASP A 36 2.33 -11.11 23.49
C ASP A 36 2.66 -12.00 22.27
N LYS A 37 3.18 -13.19 22.54
CA LYS A 37 3.54 -14.21 21.54
C LYS A 37 2.36 -14.56 20.62
N SER A 38 1.15 -14.59 21.16
CA SER A 38 -0.08 -14.87 20.43
C SER A 38 -0.29 -13.91 19.23
N ILE A 39 0.16 -12.67 19.34
CA ILE A 39 0.04 -11.65 18.31
C ILE A 39 0.92 -12.01 17.09
N ILE A 40 2.18 -12.44 17.33
CA ILE A 40 3.08 -12.87 16.25
C ILE A 40 2.57 -14.13 15.57
N HIS A 41 1.99 -15.05 16.33
CA HIS A 41 1.37 -16.24 15.77
C HIS A 41 0.18 -15.91 14.87
N LEU A 42 -0.69 -14.95 15.25
CA LEU A 42 -1.78 -14.47 14.40
C LEU A 42 -1.26 -13.84 13.09
N ILE A 43 -0.23 -12.98 13.18
CA ILE A 43 0.40 -12.37 12.02
C ILE A 43 0.99 -13.45 11.09
N SER A 44 1.68 -14.45 11.65
CA SER A 44 2.26 -15.52 10.84
C SER A 44 1.19 -16.34 10.09
N LEU A 45 0.00 -16.50 10.68
CA LEU A 45 -1.13 -17.18 10.08
C LEU A 45 -1.80 -16.36 8.95
N ALA A 46 -1.74 -15.03 9.03
CA ALA A 46 -2.26 -14.15 7.99
C ALA A 46 -1.41 -14.17 6.70
N ILE A 47 -0.10 -14.39 6.80
CA ILE A 47 0.83 -14.29 5.65
C ILE A 47 0.44 -15.19 4.47
N PRO A 48 0.13 -16.50 4.64
CA PRO A 48 -0.30 -17.35 3.53
C PRO A 48 -1.59 -16.85 2.88
N LEU A 49 -2.55 -16.36 3.66
CA LEU A 49 -3.82 -15.82 3.13
C LEU A 49 -3.60 -14.59 2.26
N ILE A 50 -2.83 -13.61 2.77
CA ILE A 50 -2.47 -12.39 2.06
C ILE A 50 -1.73 -12.72 0.75
N SER A 51 -0.81 -13.68 0.80
CA SER A 51 -0.03 -14.08 -0.37
C SER A 51 -0.90 -14.71 -1.46
N MET A 52 -1.87 -15.54 -1.08
CA MET A 52 -2.83 -16.15 -2.02
C MET A 52 -3.77 -15.10 -2.61
N SER A 53 -4.34 -14.22 -1.78
CA SER A 53 -5.16 -13.07 -2.23
C SER A 53 -4.41 -12.22 -3.23
N SER A 54 -3.13 -11.91 -2.96
CA SER A 54 -2.28 -11.13 -3.85
C SER A 54 -2.02 -11.82 -5.20
N ALA A 55 -1.83 -13.14 -5.22
CA ALA A 55 -1.63 -13.89 -6.46
C ALA A 55 -2.88 -13.87 -7.35
N ILE A 56 -4.07 -14.01 -6.75
CA ILE A 56 -5.35 -13.94 -7.47
C ILE A 56 -5.62 -12.51 -7.96
N SER A 57 -5.32 -11.51 -7.14
CA SER A 57 -5.42 -10.09 -7.52
C SER A 57 -4.51 -9.76 -8.71
N GLY A 58 -3.29 -10.31 -8.73
CA GLY A 58 -2.37 -10.21 -9.87
C GLY A 58 -2.93 -10.82 -11.16
N TYR A 59 -3.65 -11.95 -11.05
CA TYR A 59 -4.36 -12.52 -12.19
C TYR A 59 -5.42 -11.57 -12.74
N PHE A 60 -6.30 -11.02 -11.88
CA PHE A 60 -7.33 -10.08 -12.34
C PHE A 60 -6.74 -8.79 -12.93
N ALA A 61 -5.63 -8.31 -12.42
CA ALA A 61 -4.89 -7.19 -13.00
C ALA A 61 -4.36 -7.53 -14.40
N GLY A 62 -3.77 -8.73 -14.57
CA GLY A 62 -3.26 -9.20 -15.86
C GLY A 62 -4.36 -9.39 -16.91
N VAL A 63 -5.54 -9.87 -16.51
CA VAL A 63 -6.71 -10.04 -17.42
C VAL A 63 -7.50 -8.74 -17.59
N ARG A 64 -7.03 -7.62 -17.02
CA ARG A 64 -7.68 -6.29 -17.05
C ARG A 64 -9.07 -6.24 -16.40
N ARG A 65 -9.36 -7.13 -15.47
CA ARG A 65 -10.62 -7.16 -14.70
C ARG A 65 -10.42 -6.57 -13.31
N ILE A 66 -9.85 -5.39 -13.26
CA ILE A 66 -9.40 -4.70 -12.04
C ILE A 66 -10.57 -4.45 -11.07
N TYR A 67 -11.80 -4.25 -11.59
CA TYR A 67 -12.99 -4.07 -10.76
C TYR A 67 -13.27 -5.23 -9.80
N LYS A 68 -12.88 -6.48 -10.16
CA LYS A 68 -13.00 -7.64 -9.28
C LYS A 68 -12.01 -7.59 -8.12
N ASN A 69 -10.82 -7.10 -8.38
CA ASN A 69 -9.83 -6.86 -7.33
C ASN A 69 -10.28 -5.73 -6.40
N ALA A 70 -10.77 -4.62 -6.97
CA ALA A 70 -11.29 -3.49 -6.20
C ALA A 70 -12.47 -3.89 -5.30
N SER A 71 -13.39 -4.77 -5.77
CA SER A 71 -14.48 -5.27 -4.94
C SER A 71 -13.99 -6.15 -3.78
N GLY A 72 -12.93 -6.95 -3.98
CA GLY A 72 -12.29 -7.72 -2.92
C GLY A 72 -11.70 -6.83 -1.83
N GLN A 73 -10.94 -5.81 -2.22
CA GLN A 73 -10.37 -4.82 -1.29
C GLN A 73 -11.47 -4.05 -0.54
N PHE A 74 -12.55 -3.66 -1.21
CA PHE A 74 -13.69 -2.99 -0.56
C PHE A 74 -14.33 -3.87 0.52
N ILE A 75 -14.53 -5.15 0.23
CA ILE A 75 -15.04 -6.13 1.20
C ILE A 75 -14.08 -6.26 2.37
N GLU A 76 -12.79 -6.45 2.12
CA GLU A 76 -11.75 -6.54 3.15
C GLU A 76 -11.81 -5.36 4.11
N HIS A 77 -11.73 -4.13 3.59
CA HIS A 77 -11.73 -2.92 4.42
C HIS A 77 -13.05 -2.74 5.18
N THR A 78 -14.19 -3.07 4.58
CA THR A 78 -15.50 -2.99 5.24
C THR A 78 -15.58 -3.99 6.41
N PHE A 79 -15.22 -5.24 6.18
CA PHE A 79 -15.22 -6.26 7.24
C PHE A 79 -14.17 -5.98 8.30
N LYS A 80 -13.00 -5.46 7.92
CA LYS A 80 -11.97 -5.03 8.86
C LYS A 80 -12.53 -4.00 9.86
N VAL A 81 -13.19 -2.95 9.37
CA VAL A 81 -13.78 -1.92 10.24
C VAL A 81 -14.85 -2.51 11.17
N ILE A 82 -15.77 -3.32 10.62
CA ILE A 82 -16.88 -3.89 11.38
C ILE A 82 -16.36 -4.85 12.46
N ILE A 83 -15.51 -5.81 12.06
CA ILE A 83 -15.00 -6.85 12.96
C ILE A 83 -14.08 -6.23 14.02
N SER A 84 -13.17 -5.33 13.62
CA SER A 84 -12.28 -4.66 14.58
C SER A 84 -13.04 -3.81 15.57
N ALA A 85 -14.05 -3.04 15.13
CA ALA A 85 -14.88 -2.25 16.06
C ALA A 85 -15.65 -3.14 17.06
N TYR A 86 -16.21 -4.25 16.61
CA TYR A 86 -16.89 -5.21 17.47
C TYR A 86 -15.93 -5.85 18.49
N LEU A 87 -14.79 -6.34 18.02
CA LEU A 87 -13.81 -7.01 18.88
C LEU A 87 -13.16 -6.04 19.87
N ILE A 88 -12.82 -4.81 19.47
CA ILE A 88 -12.26 -3.79 20.38
C ILE A 88 -13.23 -3.51 21.52
N ASN A 89 -14.51 -3.26 21.22
CA ASN A 89 -15.51 -3.00 22.25
C ASN A 89 -15.61 -4.13 23.27
N HIS A 90 -15.41 -5.38 22.84
CA HIS A 90 -15.49 -6.54 23.73
C HIS A 90 -14.20 -6.77 24.55
N PHE A 91 -13.02 -6.52 23.96
CA PHE A 91 -11.73 -6.84 24.56
C PHE A 91 -11.04 -5.65 25.25
N LEU A 92 -11.38 -4.42 24.91
CA LEU A 92 -10.82 -3.22 25.50
C LEU A 92 -10.94 -3.17 27.06
N PRO A 93 -12.06 -3.60 27.66
CA PRO A 93 -12.18 -3.62 29.13
C PRO A 93 -11.20 -4.59 29.81
N LYS A 94 -10.64 -5.56 29.08
CA LYS A 94 -9.69 -6.56 29.62
C LYS A 94 -8.24 -6.09 29.63
N GLY A 95 -7.96 -4.93 29.02
CA GLY A 95 -6.62 -4.33 28.98
C GLY A 95 -6.05 -4.09 27.60
N LEU A 96 -4.96 -3.32 27.53
CA LEU A 96 -4.36 -2.84 26.27
C LEU A 96 -3.85 -4.00 25.38
N ASN A 97 -3.26 -5.04 25.97
CA ASN A 97 -2.76 -6.20 25.22
C ASN A 97 -3.89 -6.94 24.50
N TYR A 98 -5.04 -7.08 25.16
CA TYR A 98 -6.23 -7.69 24.55
C TYR A 98 -6.83 -6.81 23.45
N ALA A 99 -6.74 -5.49 23.57
CA ALA A 99 -7.15 -4.57 22.51
C ALA A 99 -6.24 -4.70 21.29
N CYS A 100 -4.93 -4.78 21.46
CA CYS A 100 -3.98 -5.03 20.35
C CYS A 100 -4.22 -6.41 19.70
N PHE A 101 -4.44 -7.45 20.51
CA PHE A 101 -4.78 -8.79 20.01
C PHE A 101 -6.06 -8.77 19.17
N SER A 102 -7.09 -8.04 19.63
CA SER A 102 -8.38 -7.94 18.94
C SER A 102 -8.29 -7.24 17.59
N LEU A 103 -7.42 -6.21 17.47
CA LEU A 103 -7.16 -5.54 16.19
C LEU A 103 -6.57 -6.50 15.15
N ILE A 104 -5.53 -7.23 15.55
CA ILE A 104 -4.84 -8.16 14.64
C ILE A 104 -5.72 -9.36 14.31
N LEU A 105 -6.53 -9.83 15.25
CA LEU A 105 -7.54 -10.86 15.00
C LEU A 105 -8.59 -10.37 14.00
N GLY A 106 -9.03 -9.10 14.12
CA GLY A 106 -9.93 -8.46 13.17
C GLY A 106 -9.35 -8.38 11.76
N ASP A 107 -8.07 -8.02 11.65
CA ASP A 107 -7.34 -8.01 10.38
C ASP A 107 -7.28 -9.41 9.75
N LEU A 108 -6.93 -10.43 10.51
CA LEU A 108 -6.86 -11.81 10.04
C LEU A 108 -8.23 -12.32 9.56
N LEU A 109 -9.29 -12.06 10.32
CA LEU A 109 -10.63 -12.47 9.95
C LEU A 109 -11.14 -11.76 8.69
N SER A 110 -10.86 -10.46 8.55
CA SER A 110 -11.23 -9.69 7.35
C SER A 110 -10.48 -10.17 6.10
N GLU A 111 -9.19 -10.49 6.23
CA GLU A 111 -8.39 -11.07 5.16
C GLU A 111 -8.93 -12.45 4.75
N PHE A 112 -9.32 -13.28 5.72
CA PHE A 112 -9.91 -14.58 5.43
C PHE A 112 -11.23 -14.47 4.64
N VAL A 113 -12.11 -13.54 5.03
CA VAL A 113 -13.36 -13.25 4.30
C VAL A 113 -13.06 -12.74 2.88
N SER A 114 -12.12 -11.81 2.75
CA SER A 114 -11.69 -11.28 1.45
C SER A 114 -11.09 -12.36 0.56
N PHE A 115 -10.25 -13.22 1.12
CA PHE A 115 -9.66 -14.35 0.39
C PHE A 115 -10.75 -15.31 -0.14
N ILE A 116 -11.71 -15.69 0.69
CA ILE A 116 -12.82 -16.55 0.26
C ILE A 116 -13.59 -15.89 -0.88
N TYR A 117 -13.92 -14.61 -0.74
CA TYR A 117 -14.65 -13.88 -1.77
C TYR A 117 -13.89 -13.84 -3.10
N ILE A 118 -12.61 -13.42 -3.08
CA ILE A 118 -11.82 -13.29 -4.31
C ILE A 118 -11.55 -14.65 -4.96
N TYR A 119 -11.41 -15.70 -4.15
CA TYR A 119 -11.27 -17.08 -4.61
C TYR A 119 -12.55 -17.59 -5.30
N ILE A 120 -13.73 -17.34 -4.73
CA ILE A 120 -15.02 -17.66 -5.35
C ILE A 120 -15.17 -16.91 -6.69
N VAL A 121 -14.87 -15.61 -6.71
CA VAL A 121 -14.92 -14.80 -7.93
C VAL A 121 -13.96 -15.32 -8.99
N PHE A 122 -12.80 -15.83 -8.57
CA PHE A 122 -11.81 -16.45 -9.46
C PHE A 122 -12.36 -17.77 -10.05
N LEU A 123 -12.92 -18.66 -9.24
CA LEU A 123 -13.51 -19.92 -9.71
C LEU A 123 -14.65 -19.67 -10.72
N PHE A 124 -15.52 -18.70 -10.45
CA PHE A 124 -16.58 -18.33 -11.39
C PHE A 124 -16.04 -17.79 -12.72
N ASP A 125 -14.94 -17.04 -12.66
CA ASP A 125 -14.30 -16.48 -13.85
C ASP A 125 -13.66 -17.58 -14.71
N GLU A 126 -12.96 -18.50 -14.08
CA GLU A 126 -12.34 -19.65 -14.72
C GLU A 126 -13.40 -20.56 -15.35
N PHE A 127 -14.48 -20.86 -14.63
CA PHE A 127 -15.59 -21.69 -15.11
C PHE A 127 -16.30 -21.07 -16.33
N LYS A 128 -16.51 -19.73 -16.30
CA LYS A 128 -17.09 -18.99 -17.43
C LYS A 128 -16.19 -19.02 -18.65
N TYR A 129 -14.89 -18.95 -18.45
CA TYR A 129 -13.90 -18.96 -19.53
C TYR A 129 -13.82 -20.32 -20.20
N PHE A 130 -13.81 -21.42 -19.44
CA PHE A 130 -13.82 -22.80 -19.95
C PHE A 130 -15.12 -23.14 -20.69
N LYS A 131 -16.26 -22.65 -20.22
CA LYS A 131 -17.56 -22.95 -20.83
C LYS A 131 -17.77 -22.26 -22.19
N PHE A 132 -17.17 -21.10 -22.41
CA PHE A 132 -17.34 -20.30 -23.64
C PHE A 132 -16.31 -20.61 -24.74
N ASN A 133 -15.19 -21.26 -24.43
CA ASN A 133 -14.10 -21.47 -25.38
C ASN A 133 -13.70 -22.96 -25.46
N LYS A 134 -14.56 -23.77 -26.10
CA LYS A 134 -14.25 -25.19 -26.40
C LYS A 134 -12.96 -25.38 -27.19
N ASP A 135 -12.55 -24.39 -28.01
CA ASP A 135 -11.32 -24.43 -28.82
C ASP A 135 -10.04 -24.32 -27.96
N TYR A 136 -10.10 -23.64 -26.82
CA TYR A 136 -8.95 -23.57 -25.89
C TYR A 136 -8.72 -24.87 -25.10
N SER A 137 -9.72 -25.73 -24.92
CA SER A 137 -9.54 -27.02 -24.27
C SER A 137 -8.66 -27.96 -25.10
N ASN A 138 -8.75 -27.89 -26.42
CA ASN A 138 -7.93 -28.66 -27.35
C ASN A 138 -6.50 -28.12 -27.44
N LEU A 139 -6.30 -26.81 -27.36
CA LEU A 139 -4.97 -26.18 -27.28
C LEU A 139 -4.27 -26.47 -25.95
N TYR A 140 -5.03 -26.52 -24.85
CA TYR A 140 -4.52 -26.82 -23.51
C TYR A 140 -4.05 -28.28 -23.41
N ASN A 141 -4.81 -29.22 -23.94
CA ASN A 141 -4.45 -30.65 -23.95
C ASN A 141 -3.22 -30.92 -24.85
N ASN A 142 -3.07 -30.23 -25.96
CA ASN A 142 -1.90 -30.35 -26.84
C ASN A 142 -0.63 -29.68 -26.28
N SER A 143 -0.79 -28.68 -25.38
CA SER A 143 0.36 -28.00 -24.73
C SER A 143 0.90 -28.77 -23.52
N ILE A 144 0.12 -29.67 -22.91
CA ILE A 144 0.56 -30.50 -21.80
C ILE A 144 1.62 -31.54 -22.23
N VAL A 145 1.58 -31.99 -23.47
CA VAL A 145 2.49 -33.04 -23.99
C VAL A 145 3.95 -32.54 -24.19
N ASN A 146 4.19 -31.22 -24.33
CA ASN A 146 5.53 -30.65 -24.55
C ASN A 146 6.08 -29.84 -23.35
N SER A 147 5.62 -30.09 -22.13
CA SER A 147 5.67 -29.09 -21.05
C SER A 147 6.87 -29.11 -20.12
N SER A 148 7.83 -30.04 -20.20
CA SER A 148 8.94 -30.08 -19.22
C SER A 148 9.99 -28.97 -19.44
N ASN A 149 10.39 -28.67 -20.66
CA ASN A 149 11.36 -27.62 -20.97
C ASN A 149 10.75 -26.20 -20.92
N ILE A 150 9.50 -26.05 -21.36
CA ILE A 150 8.76 -24.76 -21.30
C ILE A 150 8.54 -24.34 -19.83
N SER A 151 8.35 -25.33 -18.94
CA SER A 151 8.10 -25.11 -17.51
C SER A 151 9.26 -24.41 -16.78
N TYR A 152 10.51 -24.76 -17.07
CA TYR A 152 11.70 -24.18 -16.41
C TYR A 152 11.96 -22.74 -16.87
N ILE A 153 11.85 -22.47 -18.17
CA ILE A 153 12.07 -21.14 -18.75
C ILE A 153 11.05 -20.12 -18.21
N ASP A 154 9.79 -20.53 -18.04
CA ASP A 154 8.75 -19.64 -17.48
C ASP A 154 8.99 -19.31 -16.02
N THR A 155 9.45 -20.27 -15.22
CA THR A 155 9.79 -20.06 -13.81
C THR A 155 10.96 -19.08 -13.66
N ILE A 156 12.01 -19.22 -14.46
CA ILE A 156 13.14 -18.28 -14.47
C ILE A 156 12.70 -16.87 -14.85
N LYS A 157 11.83 -16.73 -15.87
CA LYS A 157 11.30 -15.41 -16.25
C LYS A 157 10.51 -14.75 -15.12
N ILE A 158 9.66 -15.52 -14.43
CA ILE A 158 8.91 -15.03 -13.26
C ILE A 158 9.88 -14.57 -12.15
N LEU A 159 10.85 -15.39 -11.79
CA LEU A 159 11.83 -15.07 -10.75
C LEU A 159 12.69 -13.85 -11.12
N ARG A 160 13.11 -13.74 -12.37
CA ARG A 160 13.89 -12.60 -12.86
C ARG A 160 13.19 -11.25 -12.69
N ILE A 161 11.86 -11.24 -12.75
CA ILE A 161 11.05 -10.04 -12.52
C ILE A 161 10.73 -9.89 -11.02
N SER A 162 10.37 -10.98 -10.34
CA SER A 162 9.89 -10.94 -8.98
C SER A 162 11.00 -10.63 -7.95
N ILE A 163 12.23 -11.13 -8.16
CA ILE A 163 13.33 -10.94 -7.20
C ILE A 163 13.71 -9.46 -7.04
N PRO A 164 13.96 -8.67 -8.10
CA PRO A 164 14.26 -7.25 -7.95
C PRO A 164 13.13 -6.48 -7.27
N VAL A 165 11.87 -6.80 -7.60
CA VAL A 165 10.69 -6.16 -6.98
C VAL A 165 10.60 -6.52 -5.50
N ALA A 166 10.86 -7.78 -5.13
CA ALA A 166 10.85 -8.22 -3.74
C ALA A 166 11.95 -7.52 -2.92
N ILE A 167 13.18 -7.48 -3.43
CA ILE A 167 14.31 -6.79 -2.77
C ILE A 167 13.96 -5.32 -2.51
N THR A 168 13.43 -4.63 -3.50
CA THR A 168 13.02 -3.22 -3.36
C THR A 168 11.93 -3.07 -2.30
N SER A 169 10.96 -3.97 -2.27
CA SER A 169 9.88 -3.97 -1.28
C SER A 169 10.41 -4.21 0.14
N TYR A 170 11.37 -5.10 0.32
CA TYR A 170 12.03 -5.33 1.62
C TYR A 170 12.83 -4.11 2.09
N ILE A 171 13.60 -3.46 1.18
CA ILE A 171 14.33 -2.23 1.49
C ILE A 171 13.34 -1.14 1.92
N ARG A 172 12.26 -0.95 1.17
CA ARG A 172 11.21 0.02 1.49
C ARG A 172 10.57 -0.27 2.85
N SER A 173 10.22 -1.51 3.13
CA SER A 173 9.62 -1.92 4.41
C SER A 173 10.58 -1.66 5.57
N GLY A 174 11.86 -2.01 5.43
CA GLY A 174 12.88 -1.72 6.43
C GLY A 174 13.04 -0.23 6.73
N LEU A 175 13.15 0.61 5.69
CA LEU A 175 13.24 2.06 5.83
C LEU A 175 11.98 2.66 6.47
N THR A 176 10.80 2.17 6.11
CA THR A 176 9.53 2.61 6.72
C THR A 176 9.48 2.26 8.21
N THR A 177 9.94 1.06 8.57
CA THR A 177 10.02 0.63 9.98
C THR A 177 11.01 1.51 10.76
N LEU A 178 12.18 1.78 10.20
CA LEU A 178 13.16 2.70 10.80
C LEU A 178 12.57 4.10 10.99
N LYS A 179 11.84 4.60 10.00
CA LYS A 179 11.14 5.88 10.10
C LYS A 179 10.17 5.91 11.30
N GLN A 180 9.35 4.88 11.45
CA GLN A 180 8.41 4.78 12.56
C GLN A 180 9.07 4.71 13.94
N LEU A 181 10.24 4.09 14.04
CA LEU A 181 11.00 4.00 15.29
C LEU A 181 11.72 5.30 15.63
N ILE A 182 12.23 6.02 14.62
CA ILE A 182 13.01 7.26 14.82
C ILE A 182 12.11 8.45 15.18
N ILE A 183 10.88 8.52 14.68
CA ILE A 183 10.00 9.68 14.89
C ILE A 183 9.74 9.92 16.39
N PRO A 184 9.27 8.96 17.22
CA PRO A 184 9.04 9.20 18.63
C PRO A 184 10.31 9.63 19.37
N SER A 185 11.45 8.99 19.10
CA SER A 185 12.73 9.33 19.73
C SER A 185 13.24 10.73 19.32
N SER A 186 12.97 11.16 18.08
CA SER A 186 13.31 12.51 17.62
C SER A 186 12.42 13.58 18.28
N LEU A 187 11.14 13.27 18.50
CA LEU A 187 10.22 14.14 19.21
C LEU A 187 10.60 14.28 20.69
N GLU A 188 11.08 13.22 21.35
CA GLU A 188 11.59 13.29 22.71
C GLU A 188 12.82 14.21 22.83
N ARG A 189 13.72 14.15 21.86
CA ARG A 189 14.90 15.02 21.81
C ARG A 189 14.56 16.51 21.66
N SER A 190 13.38 16.86 21.15
CA SER A 190 12.92 18.25 21.07
C SER A 190 12.52 18.88 22.41
N GLY A 191 12.65 18.16 23.53
CA GLY A 191 12.23 18.62 24.87
C GLY A 191 10.77 18.32 25.21
N SER A 192 10.02 17.69 24.32
CA SER A 192 8.67 17.21 24.63
C SER A 192 8.74 16.05 25.63
N ARG A 193 7.80 16.03 26.59
CA ARG A 193 7.70 14.83 27.44
C ARG A 193 7.38 13.60 26.58
N CYS A 194 7.99 12.45 26.87
CA CYS A 194 7.80 11.21 26.10
C CYS A 194 6.32 10.89 25.83
N LYS A 195 5.46 11.06 26.84
CA LYS A 195 4.01 10.84 26.69
C LYS A 195 3.35 11.80 25.71
N GLU A 196 3.75 13.07 25.72
CA GLU A 196 3.22 14.11 24.83
C GLU A 196 3.70 13.91 23.38
N ALA A 197 4.97 13.60 23.20
CA ALA A 197 5.55 13.27 21.90
C ALA A 197 4.85 12.08 21.25
N LEU A 198 4.64 11.02 22.03
CA LEU A 198 3.97 9.81 21.55
C LEU A 198 2.48 10.06 21.27
N SER A 199 1.80 10.87 22.10
CA SER A 199 0.41 11.27 21.90
C SER A 199 0.25 12.06 20.58
N ASN A 200 1.07 13.08 20.35
CA ASN A 200 1.02 13.90 19.14
C ASN A 200 1.34 13.07 17.89
N TYR A 201 2.33 12.18 17.95
CA TYR A 201 2.61 11.23 16.89
C TYR A 201 1.41 10.33 16.60
N GLY A 202 0.77 9.82 17.67
CA GLY A 202 -0.43 8.99 17.56
C GLY A 202 -1.61 9.74 16.92
N ILE A 203 -1.85 11.01 17.28
CA ILE A 203 -2.91 11.84 16.70
C ILE A 203 -2.63 12.10 15.22
N ILE A 204 -1.40 12.44 14.84
CA ILE A 204 -1.05 12.71 13.45
C ILE A 204 -1.19 11.45 12.60
N ASN A 205 -0.54 10.35 12.99
CA ASN A 205 -0.49 9.15 12.14
C ASN A 205 -1.71 8.24 12.31
N GLY A 206 -2.32 8.23 13.49
CA GLY A 206 -3.47 7.38 13.78
C GLY A 206 -4.82 8.01 13.46
N LEU A 207 -4.93 9.35 13.52
CA LEU A 207 -6.20 10.04 13.35
C LEU A 207 -6.20 10.98 12.13
N ALA A 208 -5.23 11.89 12.00
CA ALA A 208 -5.23 12.89 10.93
C ALA A 208 -4.84 12.31 9.57
N MET A 209 -3.75 11.54 9.49
CA MET A 209 -3.27 10.96 8.22
C MET A 209 -4.29 10.01 7.57
N PRO A 210 -5.00 9.13 8.27
CA PRO A 210 -6.06 8.33 7.66
C PRO A 210 -7.17 9.15 7.01
N ILE A 211 -7.57 10.27 7.60
CA ILE A 211 -8.58 11.17 7.02
C ILE A 211 -8.06 11.78 5.71
N ILE A 212 -6.81 12.23 5.70
CA ILE A 212 -6.19 12.86 4.53
C ILE A 212 -5.97 11.85 3.41
N THR A 213 -5.57 10.63 3.75
CA THR A 213 -5.31 9.57 2.76
C THR A 213 -6.56 8.78 2.36
N PHE A 214 -7.69 8.94 3.05
CA PHE A 214 -8.93 8.23 2.69
C PHE A 214 -9.39 8.47 1.24
N PRO A 215 -9.46 9.71 0.73
CA PRO A 215 -9.82 9.95 -0.66
C PRO A 215 -8.79 9.38 -1.68
N ASP A 216 -7.53 9.21 -1.28
CA ASP A 216 -6.47 8.60 -2.10
C ASP A 216 -6.78 7.14 -2.48
N ILE A 217 -7.60 6.44 -1.69
CA ILE A 217 -8.06 5.08 -2.02
C ILE A 217 -8.81 5.06 -3.36
N LEU A 218 -9.65 6.07 -3.60
CA LEU A 218 -10.36 6.21 -4.88
C LEU A 218 -9.39 6.55 -6.01
N VAL A 219 -8.44 7.47 -5.75
CA VAL A 219 -7.39 7.83 -6.70
C VAL A 219 -6.53 6.62 -7.05
N LYS A 220 -6.11 5.82 -6.08
CA LYS A 220 -5.34 4.57 -6.28
C LYS A 220 -6.11 3.55 -7.12
N SER A 221 -7.40 3.37 -6.84
CA SER A 221 -8.24 2.45 -7.61
C SER A 221 -8.33 2.86 -9.08
N PHE A 222 -8.53 4.15 -9.33
CA PHE A 222 -8.52 4.71 -10.69
C PHE A 222 -7.14 4.61 -11.35
N SER A 223 -6.09 4.94 -10.62
CA SER A 223 -4.70 4.93 -11.09
C SER A 223 -4.24 3.54 -11.52
N SER A 224 -4.71 2.48 -10.85
CA SER A 224 -4.40 1.11 -11.24
C SER A 224 -4.93 0.74 -12.64
N MET A 225 -6.01 1.39 -13.10
CA MET A 225 -6.55 1.22 -14.44
C MET A 225 -5.73 1.95 -15.51
N LEU A 226 -4.96 2.97 -15.13
CA LEU A 226 -4.12 3.73 -16.07
C LEU A 226 -2.89 2.93 -16.51
N ILE A 227 -2.34 2.09 -15.64
CA ILE A 227 -1.13 1.31 -15.94
C ILE A 227 -1.24 0.53 -17.26
N PRO A 228 -2.28 -0.32 -17.49
CA PRO A 228 -2.41 -1.05 -18.75
C PRO A 228 -2.72 -0.16 -19.95
N GLU A 229 -3.37 0.99 -19.74
CA GLU A 229 -3.66 1.91 -20.84
C GLU A 229 -2.38 2.62 -21.32
N PHE A 230 -1.54 3.11 -20.39
CA PHE A 230 -0.25 3.69 -20.75
C PHE A 230 0.74 2.67 -21.27
N ALA A 231 0.71 1.42 -20.80
CA ALA A 231 1.49 0.33 -21.36
C ALA A 231 1.10 0.07 -22.84
N ARG A 232 -0.18 0.23 -23.19
CA ARG A 232 -0.65 0.12 -24.57
C ARG A 232 -0.15 1.26 -25.45
N TYR A 233 -0.12 2.51 -24.93
CA TYR A 233 0.47 3.63 -25.67
C TYR A 233 1.97 3.44 -25.87
N HIS A 234 2.67 2.99 -24.85
CA HIS A 234 4.10 2.68 -24.93
C HIS A 234 4.40 1.58 -25.96
N ALA A 235 3.64 0.48 -25.95
CA ALA A 235 3.80 -0.63 -26.90
C ALA A 235 3.51 -0.26 -28.37
N LYS A 236 2.76 0.84 -28.59
CA LYS A 236 2.44 1.38 -29.92
C LYS A 236 3.28 2.59 -30.31
N ASP A 237 4.23 2.98 -29.48
CA ASP A 237 5.03 4.21 -29.60
C ASP A 237 4.18 5.50 -29.78
N ASP A 238 2.91 5.47 -29.29
CA ASP A 238 1.97 6.59 -29.42
C ASP A 238 2.12 7.58 -28.25
N TYR A 239 3.30 8.17 -28.13
CA TYR A 239 3.60 9.15 -27.08
C TYR A 239 2.78 10.45 -27.20
N LYS A 240 2.25 10.76 -28.39
CA LYS A 240 1.35 11.92 -28.58
C LYS A 240 0.05 11.73 -27.80
N LYS A 241 -0.57 10.55 -27.88
CA LYS A 241 -1.78 10.24 -27.12
C LYS A 241 -1.48 10.10 -25.63
N ALA A 242 -0.37 9.45 -25.26
CA ALA A 242 0.06 9.36 -23.88
C ALA A 242 0.20 10.76 -23.24
N LYS A 243 0.86 11.69 -23.91
CA LYS A 243 1.02 13.09 -23.46
C LYS A 243 -0.32 13.81 -23.30
N LYS A 244 -1.21 13.72 -24.32
CA LYS A 244 -2.55 14.33 -24.27
C LYS A 244 -3.35 13.80 -23.08
N MET A 245 -3.33 12.48 -22.90
CA MET A 245 -4.03 11.82 -21.79
C MET A 245 -3.46 12.25 -20.44
N THR A 246 -2.13 12.27 -20.28
CA THR A 246 -1.48 12.74 -19.06
C THR A 246 -1.87 14.17 -18.72
N ASN A 247 -1.87 15.10 -19.68
CA ASN A 247 -2.25 16.49 -19.45
C ASN A 247 -3.70 16.62 -18.97
N ILE A 248 -4.62 15.88 -19.59
CA ILE A 248 -6.03 15.88 -19.17
C ILE A 248 -6.16 15.32 -17.75
N LEU A 249 -5.49 14.20 -17.46
CA LEU A 249 -5.49 13.61 -16.13
C LEU A 249 -4.93 14.56 -15.07
N MET A 250 -3.82 15.25 -15.37
CA MET A 250 -3.23 16.21 -14.43
C MET A 250 -4.17 17.36 -14.11
N ILE A 251 -4.88 17.92 -15.09
CA ILE A 251 -5.85 19.01 -14.86
C ILE A 251 -6.99 18.53 -13.98
N ILE A 252 -7.58 17.37 -14.29
CA ILE A 252 -8.67 16.79 -13.51
C ILE A 252 -8.25 16.52 -12.08
N LEU A 253 -7.10 15.85 -11.90
CA LEU A 253 -6.60 15.49 -10.58
C LEU A 253 -6.23 16.70 -9.75
N PHE A 254 -5.59 17.71 -10.35
CA PHE A 254 -5.26 18.95 -9.67
C PHE A 254 -6.54 19.65 -9.17
N SER A 255 -7.59 19.69 -10.00
CA SER A 255 -8.88 20.25 -9.60
C SER A 255 -9.54 19.47 -8.47
N VAL A 256 -9.59 18.12 -8.58
CA VAL A 256 -10.19 17.25 -7.56
C VAL A 256 -9.39 17.29 -6.26
N SER A 257 -8.05 17.28 -6.32
CA SER A 257 -7.20 17.28 -5.14
C SER A 257 -7.26 18.62 -4.39
N ILE A 258 -7.29 19.75 -5.09
CA ILE A 258 -7.50 21.06 -4.46
C ILE A 258 -8.88 21.14 -3.82
N PHE A 259 -9.92 20.68 -4.52
CA PHE A 259 -11.29 20.66 -3.98
C PHE A 259 -11.35 19.85 -2.68
N THR A 260 -10.81 18.64 -2.70
CA THR A 260 -10.77 17.76 -1.52
C THR A 260 -9.93 18.37 -0.38
N SER A 261 -8.75 18.91 -0.69
CA SER A 261 -7.90 19.60 0.27
C SER A 261 -8.62 20.79 0.92
N THR A 262 -9.34 21.58 0.13
CA THR A 262 -10.12 22.72 0.62
C THR A 262 -11.25 22.28 1.54
N ILE A 263 -11.97 21.20 1.20
CA ILE A 263 -13.00 20.62 2.06
C ILE A 263 -12.38 20.16 3.39
N LEU A 264 -11.30 19.41 3.37
CA LEU A 264 -10.62 18.94 4.56
C LEU A 264 -10.13 20.11 5.43
N PHE A 265 -9.62 21.17 4.82
CA PHE A 265 -9.16 22.37 5.52
C PHE A 265 -10.31 23.13 6.21
N ILE A 266 -11.40 23.40 5.48
CA ILE A 266 -12.53 24.19 5.99
C ILE A 266 -13.33 23.40 7.03
N PHE A 267 -13.53 22.11 6.80
CA PHE A 267 -14.38 21.28 7.66
C PHE A 267 -13.57 20.46 8.70
N SER A 268 -12.29 20.75 8.90
CA SER A 268 -11.41 20.03 9.83
C SER A 268 -11.99 19.84 11.21
N ASP A 269 -12.57 20.90 11.79
CA ASP A 269 -13.18 20.86 13.13
C ASP A 269 -14.43 19.96 13.16
N LYS A 270 -15.30 20.09 12.16
CA LYS A 270 -16.51 19.26 12.08
C LYS A 270 -16.20 17.80 11.84
N ILE A 271 -15.19 17.50 11.00
CA ILE A 271 -14.74 16.15 10.71
C ILE A 271 -14.15 15.51 11.96
N SER A 272 -13.30 16.24 12.70
CA SER A 272 -12.70 15.76 13.95
C SER A 272 -13.77 15.45 14.99
N LEU A 273 -14.70 16.37 15.22
CA LEU A 273 -15.81 16.19 16.15
C LEU A 273 -16.74 15.02 15.76
N TRP A 274 -17.04 14.90 14.48
CA TRP A 274 -17.95 13.85 14.01
C TRP A 274 -17.35 12.46 14.11
N LEU A 275 -16.07 12.31 13.74
CA LEU A 275 -15.39 11.00 13.75
C LEU A 275 -14.87 10.59 15.12
N TYR A 276 -14.26 11.53 15.87
CA TYR A 276 -13.53 11.22 17.09
C TYR A 276 -14.11 11.83 18.36
N LYS A 277 -15.16 12.67 18.23
CA LYS A 277 -15.79 13.42 19.34
C LYS A 277 -14.78 14.30 20.10
N ASP A 278 -13.66 14.66 19.47
CA ASP A 278 -12.58 15.45 20.02
C ASP A 278 -12.07 16.45 18.98
N THR A 279 -11.60 17.60 19.41
CA THR A 279 -11.05 18.66 18.55
C THR A 279 -9.52 18.59 18.43
N ALA A 280 -8.85 17.77 19.22
CA ALA A 280 -7.39 17.68 19.22
C ALA A 280 -6.79 17.31 17.86
N CYS A 281 -7.53 16.53 17.04
CA CYS A 281 -7.12 16.13 15.72
C CYS A 281 -7.31 17.23 14.66
N SER A 282 -8.24 18.19 14.87
CA SER A 282 -8.65 19.17 13.85
C SER A 282 -7.50 20.05 13.36
N ILE A 283 -6.65 20.48 14.29
CA ILE A 283 -5.49 21.34 13.98
C ILE A 283 -4.50 20.62 13.05
N PHE A 284 -4.30 19.32 13.26
CA PHE A 284 -3.41 18.51 12.44
C PHE A 284 -4.03 18.22 11.07
N ILE A 285 -5.35 17.97 11.00
CA ILE A 285 -6.07 17.85 9.72
C ILE A 285 -5.91 19.14 8.93
N LYS A 286 -6.10 20.29 9.56
CA LYS A 286 -5.97 21.60 8.92
C LYS A 286 -4.57 21.84 8.36
N TYR A 287 -3.54 21.55 9.15
CA TYR A 287 -2.15 21.71 8.69
C TYR A 287 -1.76 20.71 7.60
N LEU A 288 -2.30 19.50 7.61
CA LEU A 288 -1.93 18.46 6.65
C LEU A 288 -2.88 18.40 5.42
N ALA A 289 -4.02 19.09 5.43
CA ALA A 289 -4.97 19.07 4.32
C ALA A 289 -4.34 19.47 2.97
N PRO A 290 -3.48 20.52 2.87
CA PRO A 290 -2.84 20.88 1.60
C PRO A 290 -1.91 19.77 1.05
N LEU A 291 -1.38 18.92 1.92
CA LEU A 291 -0.52 17.80 1.55
C LEU A 291 -1.25 16.77 0.66
N ALA A 292 -2.58 16.63 0.85
CA ALA A 292 -3.41 15.73 0.05
C ALA A 292 -3.26 15.99 -1.46
N THR A 293 -3.06 17.25 -1.86
CA THR A 293 -2.88 17.62 -3.27
C THR A 293 -1.66 16.95 -3.87
N PHE A 294 -0.53 16.96 -3.16
CA PHE A 294 0.70 16.34 -3.63
C PHE A 294 0.59 14.82 -3.65
N ILE A 295 0.06 14.21 -2.58
CA ILE A 295 -0.11 12.76 -2.47
C ILE A 295 -0.96 12.20 -3.62
N TYR A 296 -2.10 12.83 -3.92
CA TYR A 296 -3.01 12.31 -4.95
C TYR A 296 -2.44 12.44 -6.35
N ILE A 297 -1.74 13.53 -6.64
CA ILE A 297 -1.10 13.71 -7.93
C ILE A 297 0.06 12.73 -8.10
N ASP A 298 0.89 12.55 -7.07
CA ASP A 298 2.02 11.62 -7.09
C ASP A 298 1.56 10.18 -7.34
N THR A 299 0.47 9.74 -6.71
CA THR A 299 -0.15 8.42 -6.94
C THR A 299 -0.43 8.16 -8.43
N VAL A 300 -0.90 9.17 -9.16
CA VAL A 300 -1.21 9.03 -10.59
C VAL A 300 0.04 9.15 -11.45
N VAL A 301 0.97 10.05 -11.12
CA VAL A 301 2.28 10.15 -11.78
C VAL A 301 3.00 8.81 -11.73
N ASP A 302 3.05 8.17 -10.56
CA ASP A 302 3.64 6.85 -10.36
C ASP A 302 2.99 5.79 -11.27
N SER A 303 1.67 5.81 -11.39
CA SER A 303 0.93 4.85 -12.21
C SER A 303 1.17 5.05 -13.71
N VAL A 304 1.24 6.30 -14.16
CA VAL A 304 1.59 6.64 -15.55
C VAL A 304 3.02 6.20 -15.88
N LEU A 305 3.97 6.48 -15.00
CA LEU A 305 5.38 6.07 -15.14
C LEU A 305 5.52 4.55 -15.23
N ARG A 306 4.80 3.80 -14.37
CA ARG A 306 4.78 2.32 -14.42
C ARG A 306 4.21 1.81 -15.73
N GLY A 307 3.16 2.44 -16.24
CA GLY A 307 2.60 2.11 -17.56
C GLY A 307 3.54 2.40 -18.72
N LEU A 308 4.42 3.40 -18.59
CA LEU A 308 5.44 3.78 -19.58
C LEU A 308 6.77 3.00 -19.45
N ASP A 309 6.77 1.88 -18.72
CA ASP A 309 7.95 1.03 -18.45
C ASP A 309 9.08 1.73 -17.67
N ALA A 310 8.74 2.78 -16.89
CA ALA A 310 9.66 3.46 -16.01
C ALA A 310 9.58 2.96 -14.56
N GLN A 311 9.16 1.71 -14.33
CA GLN A 311 8.93 1.13 -13.02
C GLN A 311 10.16 1.19 -12.11
N VAL A 312 11.36 0.93 -12.65
CA VAL A 312 12.62 1.00 -11.89
C VAL A 312 12.87 2.43 -11.39
N GLY A 313 12.56 3.44 -12.22
CA GLY A 313 12.67 4.84 -11.82
C GLY A 313 11.76 5.18 -10.65
N VAL A 314 10.50 4.76 -10.71
CA VAL A 314 9.54 4.93 -9.59
C VAL A 314 10.03 4.25 -8.32
N MET A 315 10.59 3.04 -8.41
CA MET A 315 11.14 2.33 -7.26
C MET A 315 12.29 3.08 -6.61
N VAL A 316 13.21 3.61 -7.41
CA VAL A 316 14.35 4.42 -6.92
C VAL A 316 13.86 5.69 -6.24
N ILE A 317 12.90 6.40 -6.85
CA ILE A 317 12.32 7.62 -6.29
C ILE A 317 11.67 7.33 -4.93
N ASN A 318 10.87 6.28 -4.82
CA ASN A 318 10.22 5.89 -3.56
C ASN A 318 11.23 5.54 -2.44
N ILE A 319 12.40 4.95 -2.78
CA ILE A 319 13.46 4.70 -1.81
C ILE A 319 14.15 6.00 -1.41
N LEU A 320 14.42 6.88 -2.38
CA LEU A 320 15.02 8.19 -2.12
C LEU A 320 14.12 9.05 -1.23
N ASP A 321 12.80 9.05 -1.46
CA ASP A 321 11.82 9.72 -0.60
C ASP A 321 11.93 9.26 0.85
N LEU A 322 12.00 7.96 1.10
CA LEU A 322 12.15 7.43 2.45
C LEU A 322 13.46 7.84 3.11
N ILE A 323 14.57 7.86 2.37
CA ILE A 323 15.87 8.31 2.87
C ILE A 323 15.85 9.81 3.18
N ILE A 324 15.28 10.61 2.30
CA ILE A 324 15.10 12.05 2.48
C ILE A 324 14.22 12.32 3.69
N SER A 325 13.10 11.63 3.79
CA SER A 325 12.18 11.74 4.94
C SER A 325 12.86 11.39 6.26
N LEU A 326 13.63 10.30 6.30
CA LEU A 326 14.42 9.93 7.48
C LEU A 326 15.43 11.02 7.86
N THR A 327 16.12 11.58 6.88
CA THR A 327 17.10 12.65 7.08
C THR A 327 16.42 13.89 7.66
N PHE A 328 15.30 14.32 7.12
CA PHE A 328 14.57 15.48 7.65
C PHE A 328 14.00 15.22 9.06
N ILE A 329 13.49 14.02 9.32
CA ILE A 329 13.02 13.65 10.66
C ILE A 329 14.18 13.72 11.67
N TYR A 330 15.34 13.21 11.31
CA TYR A 330 16.50 13.23 12.20
C TYR A 330 17.06 14.64 12.45
N LEU A 331 17.05 15.52 11.44
CA LEU A 331 17.63 16.86 11.52
C LEU A 331 16.63 17.90 12.04
N VAL A 332 15.38 17.88 11.59
CA VAL A 332 14.41 18.97 11.82
C VAL A 332 13.55 18.73 13.06
N VAL A 333 13.12 17.48 13.27
CA VAL A 333 12.20 17.16 14.39
C VAL A 333 12.81 17.46 15.77
N PRO A 334 14.09 17.18 16.07
CA PRO A 334 14.69 17.51 17.35
C PRO A 334 14.68 19.00 17.71
N HIS A 335 14.65 19.89 16.69
CA HIS A 335 14.68 21.34 16.90
C HIS A 335 13.27 21.96 16.95
N LEU A 336 12.33 21.44 16.16
CA LEU A 336 11.00 22.04 15.98
C LEU A 336 9.86 21.18 16.55
N GLY A 337 10.16 20.00 17.10
CA GLY A 337 9.17 19.10 17.68
C GLY A 337 8.11 18.64 16.67
N VAL A 338 6.85 18.70 17.05
CA VAL A 338 5.70 18.26 16.22
C VAL A 338 5.59 19.04 14.93
N TYR A 339 5.86 20.36 14.96
CA TYR A 339 5.86 21.17 13.75
C TYR A 339 7.01 20.76 12.80
N GLY A 340 8.16 20.42 13.38
CA GLY A 340 9.27 19.85 12.61
C GLY A 340 8.89 18.55 11.91
N TYR A 341 8.06 17.72 12.53
CA TYR A 341 7.56 16.50 11.92
C TYR A 341 6.61 16.80 10.74
N ILE A 342 5.68 17.74 10.90
CA ILE A 342 4.80 18.19 9.81
C ILE A 342 5.62 18.75 8.64
N ILE A 343 6.59 19.63 8.93
CA ILE A 343 7.49 20.19 7.91
C ILE A 343 8.27 19.09 7.20
N SER A 344 8.77 18.09 7.93
CA SER A 344 9.49 16.96 7.34
C SER A 344 8.64 16.16 6.37
N ILE A 345 7.35 15.97 6.67
CA ILE A 345 6.39 15.30 5.75
C ILE A 345 6.22 16.13 4.48
N TYR A 346 6.02 17.46 4.61
CA TYR A 346 5.89 18.35 3.45
C TYR A 346 7.13 18.36 2.57
N LEU A 347 8.30 18.50 3.18
CA LEU A 347 9.56 18.57 2.44
C LEU A 347 9.82 17.28 1.67
N SER A 348 9.62 16.12 2.31
CA SER A 348 9.79 14.83 1.61
C SER A 348 8.79 14.68 0.46
N GLU A 349 7.53 15.00 0.66
CA GLU A 349 6.49 14.84 -0.36
C GLU A 349 6.68 15.81 -1.55
N ILE A 350 7.06 17.06 -1.28
CA ILE A 350 7.34 18.03 -2.34
C ILE A 350 8.56 17.61 -3.16
N ILE A 351 9.63 17.14 -2.52
CA ILE A 351 10.83 16.67 -3.23
C ILE A 351 10.49 15.43 -4.05
N ASN A 352 9.74 14.48 -3.47
CA ASN A 352 9.26 13.29 -4.19
C ASN A 352 8.47 13.68 -5.44
N PHE A 353 7.50 14.59 -5.29
CA PHE A 353 6.69 15.09 -6.39
C PHE A 353 7.55 15.74 -7.49
N ILE A 354 8.54 16.58 -7.13
CA ILE A 354 9.42 17.24 -8.12
C ILE A 354 10.21 16.19 -8.91
N ILE A 355 10.77 15.17 -8.24
CA ILE A 355 11.58 14.13 -8.89
C ILE A 355 10.70 13.23 -9.76
N SER A 356 9.54 12.81 -9.27
CA SER A 356 8.56 12.01 -10.03
C SER A 356 8.07 12.75 -11.27
N PHE A 357 7.75 14.04 -11.12
CA PHE A 357 7.29 14.87 -12.23
C PHE A 357 8.40 15.14 -13.27
N TYR A 358 9.64 15.36 -12.83
CA TYR A 358 10.79 15.45 -13.72
C TYR A 358 10.97 14.15 -14.52
N LEU A 359 10.90 12.99 -13.87
CA LEU A 359 10.99 11.70 -14.55
C LEU A 359 9.86 11.51 -15.57
N LEU A 360 8.65 11.94 -15.23
CA LEU A 360 7.48 11.90 -16.12
C LEU A 360 7.71 12.74 -17.38
N ILE A 361 8.17 13.97 -17.21
CA ILE A 361 8.52 14.84 -18.34
C ILE A 361 9.60 14.19 -19.19
N LYS A 362 10.67 13.70 -18.58
CA LYS A 362 11.75 13.02 -19.28
C LYS A 362 11.26 11.84 -20.11
N THR A 363 10.38 11.02 -19.53
CA THR A 363 9.86 9.83 -20.20
C THR A 363 8.91 10.14 -21.35
N LEU A 364 8.07 11.18 -21.20
CA LEU A 364 7.08 11.56 -22.22
C LEU A 364 7.64 12.45 -23.33
N TYR A 365 8.67 13.26 -23.06
CA TYR A 365 9.12 14.30 -23.98
C TYR A 365 10.51 14.04 -24.59
N LEU A 366 11.35 13.21 -23.94
CA LEU A 366 12.72 12.95 -24.40
C LEU A 366 12.89 11.60 -25.11
N LYS A 367 11.94 10.68 -25.00
CA LYS A 367 11.86 9.54 -25.90
C LYS A 367 11.15 9.98 -27.17
N LYS A 368 11.96 10.46 -28.13
CA LYS A 368 11.59 10.60 -29.55
C LYS A 368 11.72 9.28 -30.25
#